data_bfe24da8d629af88ed7edae2a5cce6f9
#
_entry.id   bfe24da8d629af88ed7edae2a5cce6f9
#
_cell.length_a   1.000
_cell.length_b   1.000
_cell.length_c   1.000
_cell.angle_alpha   90.00
_cell.angle_beta   90.00
_cell.angle_gamma   90.00
#
_symmetry.space_group_name_H-M   'P 1'
#
loop_
_entity.id
_entity.type
_entity.pdbx_description
1 polymer ?
#
loop_
_entity_poly.entity_id
_entity_poly.type
_entity_poly.pdbx_seq_one_letter_code
_entity_poly.pdbx_strand_id
1 'polypeptide(L)'
;AQLGISKVTYQPSAGSWVSTTISLIFANGQAGTGSGSAYIGSAISNGNTVGVAIDSDNGKIYFAKNNTWGNSGNPLTGSNPAAAFTATDGWQPIVYGPNGAVQTFNFGQKDFAYTPPSGFLTLSTKNLPDPAIPLPEEQFNPVVWTGNDANNRTIPVGFAPDLTWFKQRTGTNSLALFDTVRGNSNPNGLSSNSNSQEFDWTGIFKGHTSNGF
;
A
#
# COMPACT_ATOMS: atom_id res chain seq x y z
N ALA A 1 -16.49 -15.23 18.33
CA ALA A 1 -15.65 -14.42 17.45
C ALA A 1 -14.70 -15.31 16.65
N GLN A 2 -14.32 -14.90 15.47
CA GLN A 2 -13.38 -15.59 14.58
C GLN A 2 -12.41 -14.58 13.99
N LEU A 3 -11.19 -15.01 13.76
CA LEU A 3 -10.11 -14.22 13.15
C LEU A 3 -9.35 -15.11 12.18
N GLY A 4 -8.94 -14.58 11.05
CA GLY A 4 -8.14 -15.33 10.09
C GLY A 4 -7.88 -14.56 8.81
N ILE A 5 -7.74 -15.30 7.72
CA ILE A 5 -7.59 -14.75 6.37
C ILE A 5 -8.63 -15.35 5.42
N SER A 6 -9.03 -14.58 4.41
CA SER A 6 -9.88 -15.04 3.31
C SER A 6 -9.30 -14.59 1.98
N LYS A 7 -9.68 -15.26 0.90
CA LYS A 7 -9.35 -14.74 -0.45
C LYS A 7 -10.00 -13.38 -0.66
N VAL A 8 -9.31 -12.46 -1.32
CA VAL A 8 -9.81 -11.10 -1.60
C VAL A 8 -11.10 -11.09 -2.44
N THR A 9 -11.33 -12.15 -3.21
CA THR A 9 -12.57 -12.33 -3.98
C THR A 9 -13.76 -12.79 -3.15
N TYR A 10 -13.52 -13.15 -1.86
CA TYR A 10 -14.57 -13.63 -0.99
C TYR A 10 -15.34 -12.46 -0.36
N GLN A 11 -16.65 -12.45 -0.56
CA GLN A 11 -17.58 -11.56 0.14
C GLN A 11 -18.33 -12.38 1.20
N PRO A 12 -18.09 -12.13 2.49
CA PRO A 12 -18.77 -12.89 3.54
C PRO A 12 -20.26 -12.58 3.52
N SER A 13 -21.09 -13.62 3.36
CA SER A 13 -22.52 -13.55 3.63
C SER A 13 -22.81 -14.11 5.01
N ALA A 14 -23.82 -13.58 5.69
CA ALA A 14 -24.16 -13.98 7.05
C ALA A 14 -24.31 -15.51 7.17
N GLY A 15 -23.47 -16.13 8.00
CA GLY A 15 -23.57 -17.53 8.39
C GLY A 15 -22.90 -18.56 7.47
N SER A 16 -22.23 -18.17 6.40
CA SER A 16 -21.55 -19.12 5.50
C SER A 16 -20.03 -19.01 5.55
N TRP A 17 -19.37 -20.00 6.12
CA TRP A 17 -17.93 -20.21 6.05
C TRP A 17 -17.62 -21.15 4.91
N VAL A 18 -16.88 -20.70 3.93
CA VAL A 18 -16.49 -21.50 2.76
C VAL A 18 -15.02 -21.88 2.82
N SER A 19 -14.64 -22.88 2.05
CA SER A 19 -13.26 -23.40 1.96
C SER A 19 -12.18 -22.36 1.57
N THR A 20 -12.60 -21.17 1.19
CA THR A 20 -11.72 -20.03 0.86
C THR A 20 -11.32 -19.19 2.07
N THR A 21 -11.79 -19.54 3.27
CA THR A 21 -11.50 -18.82 4.51
C THR A 21 -10.73 -19.73 5.46
N ILE A 22 -9.65 -19.21 6.03
CA ILE A 22 -8.90 -19.86 7.10
C ILE A 22 -9.09 -19.05 8.38
N SER A 23 -9.69 -19.63 9.39
CA SER A 23 -10.08 -18.90 10.59
C SER A 23 -9.84 -19.67 11.88
N LEU A 24 -9.65 -18.92 12.96
CA LEU A 24 -9.68 -19.40 14.33
C LEU A 24 -11.04 -19.12 14.94
N ILE A 25 -11.68 -20.15 15.48
CA ILE A 25 -12.96 -20.04 16.18
C ILE A 25 -12.68 -19.85 17.68
N PHE A 26 -12.85 -18.64 18.18
CA PHE A 26 -12.47 -18.27 19.55
C PHE A 26 -13.17 -19.08 20.65
N ALA A 27 -14.42 -19.46 20.46
CA ALA A 27 -15.19 -20.13 21.50
C ALA A 27 -14.61 -21.49 21.92
N ASN A 28 -13.95 -22.18 21.01
CA ASN A 28 -13.44 -23.53 21.26
C ASN A 28 -11.98 -23.74 20.80
N GLY A 29 -11.29 -22.70 20.32
CA GLY A 29 -9.88 -22.79 19.90
C GLY A 29 -9.65 -23.60 18.63
N GLN A 30 -10.69 -23.85 17.83
CA GLN A 30 -10.54 -24.52 16.54
C GLN A 30 -9.97 -23.56 15.50
N ALA A 31 -9.17 -24.10 14.58
CA ALA A 31 -8.63 -23.39 13.43
C ALA A 31 -8.57 -24.28 12.19
N GLY A 32 -8.59 -23.71 11.02
CA GLY A 32 -8.48 -24.42 9.75
C GLY A 32 -9.35 -23.79 8.64
N THR A 33 -9.59 -24.54 7.59
CA THR A 33 -10.49 -24.16 6.49
C THR A 33 -11.90 -24.66 6.78
N GLY A 34 -12.90 -23.79 6.54
CA GLY A 34 -14.30 -24.17 6.78
C GLY A 34 -14.61 -24.33 8.27
N SER A 35 -15.02 -25.52 8.69
CA SER A 35 -15.43 -25.79 10.08
C SER A 35 -14.27 -25.91 11.08
N GLY A 36 -13.02 -25.96 10.60
CA GLY A 36 -11.83 -26.05 11.44
C GLY A 36 -11.70 -27.33 12.23
N SER A 37 -10.56 -27.52 12.88
CA SER A 37 -10.25 -28.60 13.83
C SER A 37 -9.56 -28.02 15.06
N ALA A 38 -9.48 -28.80 16.15
CA ALA A 38 -8.82 -28.36 17.38
C ALA A 38 -7.35 -28.00 17.10
N TYR A 39 -7.01 -26.75 17.34
CA TYR A 39 -5.64 -26.24 17.11
C TYR A 39 -5.05 -25.64 18.39
N ILE A 40 -5.79 -24.72 19.02
CA ILE A 40 -5.46 -24.21 20.35
C ILE A 40 -6.17 -25.10 21.37
N GLY A 41 -5.45 -25.79 22.24
CA GLY A 41 -5.99 -26.79 23.16
C GLY A 41 -6.99 -26.30 24.21
N SER A 42 -7.41 -25.03 24.16
CA SER A 42 -8.36 -24.40 25.08
C SER A 42 -9.12 -23.26 24.45
N ALA A 43 -10.32 -22.97 24.99
CA ALA A 43 -11.13 -21.85 24.52
C ALA A 43 -10.41 -20.49 24.64
N ILE A 44 -10.71 -19.58 23.72
CA ILE A 44 -10.30 -18.18 23.74
C ILE A 44 -11.37 -17.39 24.48
N SER A 45 -10.98 -16.71 25.54
CA SER A 45 -11.87 -15.93 26.42
C SER A 45 -11.49 -14.46 26.43
N ASN A 46 -12.33 -13.63 27.04
CA ASN A 46 -12.02 -12.21 27.24
C ASN A 46 -10.67 -12.04 27.96
N GLY A 47 -9.90 -11.07 27.53
CA GLY A 47 -8.56 -10.80 28.05
C GLY A 47 -7.44 -11.64 27.42
N ASN A 48 -7.77 -12.64 26.59
CA ASN A 48 -6.73 -13.36 25.86
C ASN A 48 -6.26 -12.55 24.64
N THR A 49 -4.96 -12.62 24.38
CA THR A 49 -4.33 -12.14 23.14
C THR A 49 -4.20 -13.28 22.15
N VAL A 50 -4.68 -13.08 20.93
CA VAL A 50 -4.46 -14.02 19.82
C VAL A 50 -3.39 -13.47 18.91
N GLY A 51 -2.30 -14.20 18.76
CA GLY A 51 -1.26 -13.94 17.77
C GLY A 51 -1.58 -14.67 16.46
N VAL A 52 -1.31 -14.03 15.33
CA VAL A 52 -1.43 -14.62 14.00
C VAL A 52 -0.11 -14.42 13.28
N ALA A 53 0.50 -15.51 12.80
CA ALA A 53 1.66 -15.47 11.94
C ALA A 53 1.31 -16.07 10.58
N ILE A 54 1.66 -15.36 9.51
CA ILE A 54 1.38 -15.75 8.12
C ILE A 54 2.71 -15.84 7.41
N ASP A 55 3.04 -17.03 6.93
CA ASP A 55 4.15 -17.28 6.02
C ASP A 55 3.58 -17.31 4.61
N SER A 56 3.64 -16.17 3.94
CA SER A 56 3.10 -15.99 2.59
C SER A 56 3.90 -16.77 1.54
N ASP A 57 5.19 -16.95 1.75
CA ASP A 57 6.07 -17.61 0.77
C ASP A 57 5.78 -19.11 0.70
N ASN A 58 5.48 -19.72 1.85
CA ASN A 58 5.18 -21.13 1.96
C ASN A 58 3.67 -21.43 2.12
N GLY A 59 2.84 -20.40 2.12
CA GLY A 59 1.38 -20.54 2.22
C GLY A 59 0.93 -21.18 3.54
N LYS A 60 1.45 -20.72 4.69
CA LYS A 60 1.14 -21.29 6.00
C LYS A 60 0.63 -20.21 6.96
N ILE A 61 -0.34 -20.57 7.81
CA ILE A 61 -0.86 -19.70 8.86
C ILE A 61 -0.81 -20.40 10.21
N TYR A 62 -0.49 -19.63 11.24
CA TYR A 62 -0.36 -20.07 12.63
C TYR A 62 -1.16 -19.17 13.54
N PHE A 63 -1.74 -19.73 14.58
CA PHE A 63 -2.41 -18.98 15.64
C PHE A 63 -1.80 -19.31 17.00
N ALA A 64 -1.66 -18.28 17.82
CA ALA A 64 -1.19 -18.40 19.20
C ALA A 64 -2.22 -17.85 20.18
N LYS A 65 -2.30 -18.40 21.37
CA LYS A 65 -3.01 -17.83 22.51
C LYS A 65 -2.01 -17.43 23.58
N ASN A 66 -1.97 -16.17 23.95
CA ASN A 66 -1.07 -15.64 24.97
C ASN A 66 0.38 -16.12 24.77
N ASN A 67 0.89 -15.95 23.54
CA ASN A 67 2.23 -16.36 23.09
C ASN A 67 2.50 -17.87 22.99
N THR A 68 1.50 -18.72 23.17
CA THR A 68 1.64 -20.17 23.00
C THR A 68 1.02 -20.57 21.64
N TRP A 69 1.86 -21.07 20.74
CA TRP A 69 1.40 -21.54 19.42
C TRP A 69 0.58 -22.82 19.54
N GLY A 70 -0.55 -22.86 18.84
CA GLY A 70 -1.41 -24.02 18.83
C GLY A 70 -0.76 -25.26 18.21
N ASN A 71 -1.17 -26.44 18.62
CA ASN A 71 -0.72 -27.74 18.11
C ASN A 71 0.82 -27.88 18.02
N SER A 72 1.56 -27.29 18.95
CA SER A 72 3.03 -27.20 18.90
C SER A 72 3.54 -26.58 17.58
N GLY A 73 2.78 -25.68 16.98
CA GLY A 73 3.14 -24.96 15.77
C GLY A 73 4.39 -24.14 15.95
N ASN A 74 5.23 -24.11 14.92
CA ASN A 74 6.43 -23.29 14.92
C ASN A 74 6.56 -22.52 13.60
N PRO A 75 6.24 -21.22 13.60
CA PRO A 75 6.37 -20.40 12.40
C PRO A 75 7.79 -20.34 11.81
N LEU A 76 8.83 -20.41 12.67
CA LEU A 76 10.24 -20.35 12.22
C LEU A 76 10.67 -21.58 11.42
N THR A 77 10.19 -22.76 11.82
CA THR A 77 10.54 -24.03 11.15
C THR A 77 9.49 -24.46 10.13
N GLY A 78 8.37 -23.76 10.06
CA GLY A 78 7.27 -24.13 9.20
C GLY A 78 6.48 -25.35 9.67
N SER A 79 6.66 -25.81 10.93
CA SER A 79 6.05 -27.02 11.47
C SER A 79 4.65 -26.77 12.01
N ASN A 80 3.76 -27.75 11.84
CA ASN A 80 2.41 -27.80 12.40
C ASN A 80 1.60 -26.48 12.21
N PRO A 81 1.43 -25.97 10.97
CA PRO A 81 0.57 -24.82 10.72
C PRO A 81 -0.89 -25.15 11.07
N ALA A 82 -1.68 -24.12 11.35
CA ALA A 82 -3.12 -24.25 11.52
C ALA A 82 -3.82 -24.62 10.21
N ALA A 83 -3.32 -24.07 9.09
CA ALA A 83 -3.74 -24.43 7.76
C ALA A 83 -2.66 -24.03 6.74
N ALA A 84 -2.77 -24.63 5.55
CA ALA A 84 -2.03 -24.25 4.37
C ALA A 84 -2.95 -23.53 3.37
N PHE A 85 -2.37 -22.64 2.56
CA PHE A 85 -3.08 -21.90 1.51
C PHE A 85 -2.18 -21.69 0.29
N THR A 86 -2.76 -21.37 -0.84
CA THR A 86 -2.00 -21.06 -2.05
C THR A 86 -1.46 -19.64 -1.96
N ALA A 87 -0.15 -19.49 -1.91
CA ALA A 87 0.53 -18.20 -1.70
C ALA A 87 0.24 -17.17 -2.81
N THR A 88 0.01 -17.62 -4.04
CA THR A 88 -0.29 -16.77 -5.21
C THR A 88 -1.70 -16.18 -5.22
N ASP A 89 -2.61 -16.70 -4.40
CA ASP A 89 -3.93 -16.11 -4.23
C ASP A 89 -3.84 -14.80 -3.45
N GLY A 90 -4.66 -13.82 -3.79
CA GLY A 90 -4.80 -12.62 -2.97
C GLY A 90 -5.51 -12.95 -1.66
N TRP A 91 -4.91 -12.59 -0.52
CA TRP A 91 -5.45 -12.84 0.82
C TRP A 91 -5.63 -11.53 1.59
N GLN A 92 -6.66 -11.50 2.42
CA GLN A 92 -6.98 -10.37 3.29
C GLN A 92 -7.31 -10.85 4.71
N PRO A 93 -7.01 -10.05 5.75
CA PRO A 93 -7.49 -10.33 7.09
C PRO A 93 -9.01 -10.36 7.12
N ILE A 94 -9.58 -11.32 7.84
CA ILE A 94 -11.02 -11.40 8.08
C ILE A 94 -11.29 -11.55 9.57
N VAL A 95 -12.35 -10.89 10.01
CA VAL A 95 -12.83 -10.91 11.38
C VAL A 95 -14.33 -11.06 11.39
N TYR A 96 -14.81 -11.92 12.26
CA TYR A 96 -16.23 -12.06 12.54
C TYR A 96 -16.47 -12.11 14.04
N GLY A 97 -17.45 -11.34 14.50
CA GLY A 97 -17.91 -11.37 15.89
C GLY A 97 -19.42 -11.34 15.97
N PRO A 98 -20.02 -11.96 16.99
CA PRO A 98 -21.45 -11.79 17.26
C PRO A 98 -21.76 -10.32 17.58
N ASN A 99 -23.02 -9.93 17.43
CA ASN A 99 -23.45 -8.58 17.74
C ASN A 99 -23.06 -8.20 19.17
N GLY A 100 -22.47 -7.02 19.36
CA GLY A 100 -21.97 -6.53 20.64
C GLY A 100 -20.57 -7.03 21.05
N ALA A 101 -19.92 -7.89 20.27
CA ALA A 101 -18.53 -8.28 20.55
C ALA A 101 -17.56 -7.13 20.25
N VAL A 102 -16.72 -6.80 21.22
CA VAL A 102 -15.64 -5.82 21.08
C VAL A 102 -14.30 -6.56 20.92
N GLN A 103 -13.59 -6.26 19.85
CA GLN A 103 -12.26 -6.81 19.57
C GLN A 103 -11.31 -5.68 19.21
N THR A 104 -10.08 -5.74 19.69
CA THR A 104 -9.02 -4.79 19.35
C THR A 104 -8.00 -5.49 18.46
N PHE A 105 -7.69 -4.88 17.31
CA PHE A 105 -6.71 -5.37 16.38
C PHE A 105 -5.45 -4.50 16.41
N ASN A 106 -4.30 -5.16 16.32
CA ASN A 106 -3.00 -4.52 16.21
C ASN A 106 -2.26 -5.11 15.01
N PHE A 107 -2.13 -4.33 13.95
CA PHE A 107 -1.35 -4.68 12.75
C PHE A 107 0.04 -4.02 12.73
N GLY A 108 0.47 -3.50 13.88
CA GLY A 108 1.75 -2.78 14.04
C GLY A 108 1.59 -1.28 14.24
N GLN A 109 0.36 -0.77 14.41
CA GLN A 109 0.11 0.64 14.76
C GLN A 109 0.54 0.99 16.18
N LYS A 110 0.80 -0.01 17.03
CA LYS A 110 1.39 0.10 18.37
C LYS A 110 2.16 -1.18 18.68
N ASP A 111 2.96 -1.16 19.74
CA ASP A 111 3.74 -2.32 20.16
C ASP A 111 2.88 -3.56 20.38
N PHE A 112 3.41 -4.71 19.97
CA PHE A 112 2.77 -5.98 20.23
C PHE A 112 2.92 -6.40 21.69
N ALA A 113 1.92 -7.08 22.24
CA ALA A 113 1.98 -7.63 23.60
C ALA A 113 3.05 -8.72 23.74
N TYR A 114 3.43 -9.39 22.65
CA TYR A 114 4.44 -10.43 22.59
C TYR A 114 5.34 -10.21 21.38
N THR A 115 6.63 -10.54 21.52
CA THR A 115 7.59 -10.42 20.42
C THR A 115 7.22 -11.35 19.27
N PRO A 116 7.09 -10.84 18.04
CA PRO A 116 6.86 -11.67 16.85
C PRO A 116 7.99 -12.69 16.65
N PRO A 117 7.73 -13.83 16.00
CA PRO A 117 8.79 -14.73 15.58
C PRO A 117 9.80 -14.01 14.68
N SER A 118 11.09 -14.37 14.80
CA SER A 118 12.14 -13.74 13.99
C SER A 118 11.84 -13.85 12.50
N GLY A 119 12.02 -12.75 11.76
CA GLY A 119 11.72 -12.68 10.32
C GLY A 119 10.26 -12.38 9.98
N PHE A 120 9.33 -12.44 10.94
CA PHE A 120 7.94 -12.02 10.72
C PHE A 120 7.79 -10.52 10.96
N LEU A 121 7.25 -9.84 9.98
CA LEU A 121 7.03 -8.40 10.01
C LEU A 121 5.58 -8.06 10.35
N THR A 122 5.35 -6.84 10.78
CA THR A 122 3.99 -6.32 10.99
C THR A 122 3.25 -6.18 9.65
N LEU A 123 1.94 -6.43 9.61
CA LEU A 123 1.11 -6.15 8.44
C LEU A 123 0.86 -4.63 8.35
N SER A 124 1.88 -3.90 7.96
CA SER A 124 1.94 -2.45 7.93
C SER A 124 2.60 -1.97 6.64
N THR A 125 2.17 -0.82 6.15
CA THR A 125 2.78 -0.16 4.98
C THR A 125 4.26 0.16 5.16
N LYS A 126 4.75 0.23 6.41
CA LYS A 126 6.18 0.40 6.70
C LYS A 126 7.07 -0.75 6.19
N ASN A 127 6.48 -1.90 5.94
CA ASN A 127 7.18 -3.11 5.48
C ASN A 127 6.99 -3.37 3.98
N LEU A 128 6.29 -2.50 3.29
CA LEU A 128 6.24 -2.56 1.82
C LEU A 128 7.59 -2.11 1.24
N PRO A 129 7.99 -2.67 0.08
CA PRO A 129 9.12 -2.13 -0.66
C PRO A 129 8.92 -0.64 -0.92
N ASP A 130 10.02 0.11 -0.94
CA ASP A 130 9.96 1.50 -1.37
C ASP A 130 9.33 1.58 -2.77
N PRO A 131 8.45 2.55 -3.02
CA PRO A 131 7.90 2.74 -4.35
C PRO A 131 9.01 3.04 -5.36
N ALA A 132 8.81 2.65 -6.61
CA ALA A 132 9.78 2.92 -7.68
C ALA A 132 10.06 4.41 -7.86
N ILE A 133 9.14 5.26 -7.44
CA ILE A 133 9.30 6.72 -7.33
C ILE A 133 9.12 7.08 -5.84
N PRO A 134 10.21 7.14 -5.06
CA PRO A 134 10.13 7.32 -3.61
C PRO A 134 9.62 8.70 -3.20
N LEU A 135 9.90 9.72 -3.99
CA LEU A 135 9.49 11.11 -3.76
C LEU A 135 8.77 11.63 -5.02
N PRO A 136 7.45 11.40 -5.14
CA PRO A 136 6.68 11.82 -6.30
C PRO A 136 6.79 13.33 -6.59
N GLU A 137 6.94 14.16 -5.57
CA GLU A 137 7.12 15.61 -5.66
C GLU A 137 8.46 16.02 -6.32
N GLU A 138 9.44 15.14 -6.35
CA GLU A 138 10.71 15.33 -7.09
C GLU A 138 10.62 14.87 -8.57
N GLN A 139 9.47 14.32 -8.97
CA GLN A 139 9.23 13.85 -10.32
C GLN A 139 8.08 14.59 -11.01
N PHE A 140 7.13 15.10 -10.23
CA PHE A 140 6.00 15.87 -10.73
C PHE A 140 5.54 16.90 -9.69
N ASN A 141 5.61 18.18 -10.05
CA ASN A 141 5.17 19.26 -9.16
C ASN A 141 4.35 20.32 -9.91
N PRO A 142 3.04 20.42 -9.71
CA PRO A 142 2.22 21.50 -10.23
C PRO A 142 2.43 22.78 -9.40
N VAL A 143 2.92 23.83 -10.03
CA VAL A 143 3.14 25.13 -9.38
C VAL A 143 2.26 26.22 -9.97
N VAL A 144 1.83 27.14 -9.13
CA VAL A 144 1.07 28.34 -9.53
C VAL A 144 1.88 29.57 -9.19
N TRP A 145 2.02 30.47 -10.16
CA TRP A 145 2.71 31.74 -9.93
C TRP A 145 1.98 32.90 -10.57
N THR A 146 2.26 34.12 -10.09
CA THR A 146 1.80 35.36 -10.69
C THR A 146 2.89 35.94 -11.59
N GLY A 147 2.56 36.24 -12.83
CA GLY A 147 3.43 37.01 -13.72
C GLY A 147 3.72 38.41 -13.15
N ASN A 148 4.90 38.92 -13.40
CA ASN A 148 5.34 40.24 -12.94
C ASN A 148 6.09 41.01 -14.04
N ASP A 149 5.98 40.55 -15.29
CA ASP A 149 6.61 41.13 -16.47
C ASP A 149 8.16 41.23 -16.39
N ALA A 150 8.78 40.50 -15.43
CA ALA A 150 10.23 40.44 -15.29
C ALA A 150 10.83 39.38 -16.24
N ASN A 151 11.92 39.79 -16.89
CA ASN A 151 12.74 38.86 -17.67
C ASN A 151 13.62 38.00 -16.78
N ASN A 152 13.95 36.79 -17.22
CA ASN A 152 14.88 35.87 -16.56
C ASN A 152 14.48 35.49 -15.13
N ARG A 153 13.18 35.39 -14.85
CA ARG A 153 12.69 34.90 -13.58
C ARG A 153 12.68 33.37 -13.58
N THR A 154 13.32 32.74 -12.63
CA THR A 154 13.22 31.31 -12.40
C THR A 154 11.97 30.98 -11.58
N ILE A 155 11.19 30.00 -12.02
CA ILE A 155 10.08 29.41 -11.28
C ILE A 155 10.54 28.08 -10.70
N PRO A 156 10.77 27.99 -9.37
CA PRO A 156 11.27 26.76 -8.77
C PRO A 156 10.18 25.69 -8.73
N VAL A 157 10.56 24.46 -9.02
CA VAL A 157 9.71 23.26 -8.89
C VAL A 157 10.29 22.20 -7.96
N GLY A 158 11.52 22.39 -7.47
CA GLY A 158 12.17 21.49 -6.52
C GLY A 158 13.11 20.46 -7.14
N PHE A 159 13.12 20.32 -8.46
CA PHE A 159 13.97 19.40 -9.22
C PHE A 159 14.27 19.99 -10.60
N ALA A 160 15.13 19.32 -11.39
CA ALA A 160 15.38 19.65 -12.79
C ALA A 160 14.30 19.01 -13.67
N PRO A 161 13.32 19.75 -14.19
CA PRO A 161 12.27 19.17 -15.00
C PRO A 161 12.75 18.89 -16.42
N ASP A 162 12.35 17.76 -17.00
CA ASP A 162 12.56 17.43 -18.41
C ASP A 162 11.37 17.82 -19.29
N LEU A 163 10.20 18.04 -18.68
CA LEU A 163 8.97 18.47 -19.33
C LEU A 163 8.27 19.53 -18.50
N THR A 164 7.86 20.62 -19.13
CA THR A 164 6.99 21.62 -18.54
C THR A 164 5.76 21.85 -19.40
N TRP A 165 4.62 21.98 -18.72
CA TRP A 165 3.31 22.22 -19.35
C TRP A 165 2.66 23.45 -18.72
N PHE A 166 2.49 24.49 -19.51
CA PHE A 166 2.01 25.79 -19.05
C PHE A 166 0.59 26.08 -19.49
N LYS A 167 -0.17 26.71 -18.60
CA LYS A 167 -1.46 27.29 -18.90
C LYS A 167 -1.65 28.61 -18.16
N GLN A 168 -1.97 29.66 -18.91
CA GLN A 168 -2.46 30.90 -18.33
C GLN A 168 -3.86 30.69 -17.75
N ARG A 169 -4.07 31.01 -16.47
CA ARG A 169 -5.35 30.78 -15.78
C ARG A 169 -6.42 31.81 -16.10
N THR A 170 -6.03 33.03 -16.46
CA THR A 170 -6.91 34.18 -16.64
C THR A 170 -7.11 34.56 -18.11
N GLY A 171 -6.59 33.77 -19.05
CA GLY A 171 -6.66 34.05 -20.47
C GLY A 171 -7.01 32.82 -21.31
N THR A 172 -7.22 33.08 -22.62
CA THR A 172 -7.57 32.08 -23.63
C THR A 172 -6.35 31.53 -24.40
N ASN A 173 -5.13 31.91 -24.00
CA ASN A 173 -3.91 31.45 -24.67
C ASN A 173 -3.81 29.92 -24.68
N SER A 174 -3.24 29.41 -25.75
CA SER A 174 -2.97 27.98 -25.89
C SER A 174 -2.09 27.43 -24.77
N LEU A 175 -2.20 26.14 -24.53
CA LEU A 175 -1.33 25.40 -23.65
C LEU A 175 0.03 25.20 -24.33
N ALA A 176 1.13 25.46 -23.62
CA ALA A 176 2.47 25.30 -24.15
C ALA A 176 3.21 24.17 -23.44
N LEU A 177 3.87 23.33 -24.22
CA LEU A 177 4.70 22.21 -23.78
C LEU A 177 6.15 22.46 -24.21
N PHE A 178 7.08 22.34 -23.28
CA PHE A 178 8.51 22.39 -23.52
C PHE A 178 9.17 21.18 -22.91
N ASP A 179 10.18 20.64 -23.58
CA ASP A 179 10.95 19.53 -23.09
C ASP A 179 12.44 19.66 -23.43
N THR A 180 13.29 18.92 -22.70
CA THR A 180 14.73 18.98 -22.89
C THR A 180 15.21 18.32 -24.19
N VAL A 181 14.38 17.45 -24.80
CA VAL A 181 14.71 16.75 -26.06
C VAL A 181 14.69 17.71 -27.26
N ARG A 182 13.75 18.69 -27.27
CA ARG A 182 13.66 19.71 -28.32
C ARG A 182 14.68 20.84 -28.16
N GLY A 183 15.36 20.88 -27.05
CA GLY A 183 16.42 21.84 -26.76
C GLY A 183 16.14 22.71 -25.55
N ASN A 184 17.12 22.83 -24.69
CA ASN A 184 16.99 23.56 -23.42
C ASN A 184 17.47 25.03 -23.52
N SER A 185 18.42 25.35 -24.39
CA SER A 185 18.93 26.71 -24.54
C SER A 185 18.30 27.51 -25.69
N ASN A 186 17.56 26.84 -26.54
CA ASN A 186 16.80 27.44 -27.65
C ASN A 186 15.48 26.66 -27.80
N PRO A 187 14.56 26.83 -26.85
CA PRO A 187 13.44 25.91 -26.68
C PRO A 187 12.39 26.09 -27.76
N ASN A 188 12.18 25.03 -28.54
CA ASN A 188 10.99 24.87 -29.35
C ASN A 188 9.86 24.30 -28.49
N GLY A 189 8.66 24.80 -28.67
CA GLY A 189 7.48 24.38 -27.93
C GLY A 189 6.42 23.76 -28.81
N LEU A 190 5.59 22.95 -28.18
CA LEU A 190 4.36 22.43 -28.78
C LEU A 190 3.14 23.06 -28.11
N SER A 191 2.03 23.09 -28.82
CA SER A 191 0.73 23.45 -28.26
C SER A 191 -0.09 22.18 -28.05
N SER A 192 -0.41 21.85 -26.80
CA SER A 192 -1.14 20.60 -26.50
C SER A 192 -2.63 20.64 -26.90
N ASN A 193 -3.14 21.79 -27.30
CA ASN A 193 -4.52 21.99 -27.77
C ASN A 193 -4.59 22.36 -29.25
N SER A 194 -3.54 22.12 -30.03
CA SER A 194 -3.45 22.39 -31.45
C SER A 194 -2.68 21.29 -32.17
N ASN A 195 -2.93 21.09 -33.44
CA ASN A 195 -2.18 20.26 -34.36
C ASN A 195 -1.11 21.05 -35.15
N SER A 196 -0.79 22.26 -34.71
CA SER A 196 0.25 23.08 -35.31
C SER A 196 1.64 22.43 -35.11
N GLN A 197 2.54 22.70 -36.03
CA GLN A 197 3.96 22.33 -35.88
C GLN A 197 4.56 23.01 -34.65
N GLU A 198 5.72 22.54 -34.22
CA GLU A 198 6.50 23.21 -33.16
C GLU A 198 6.87 24.65 -33.56
N PHE A 199 7.06 25.49 -32.56
CA PHE A 199 7.34 26.89 -32.73
C PHE A 199 8.46 27.37 -31.81
N ASP A 200 9.20 28.39 -32.24
CA ASP A 200 10.31 28.99 -31.49
C ASP A 200 9.78 29.94 -30.40
N TRP A 201 10.12 29.69 -29.17
CA TRP A 201 9.81 30.51 -28.00
C TRP A 201 11.04 31.06 -27.28
N THR A 202 12.17 31.13 -27.96
CA THR A 202 13.46 31.60 -27.40
C THR A 202 13.36 32.92 -26.64
N GLY A 203 12.49 33.83 -27.08
CA GLY A 203 12.27 35.12 -26.40
C GLY A 203 11.47 35.04 -25.09
N ILE A 204 10.71 33.96 -24.86
CA ILE A 204 9.71 33.86 -23.80
C ILE A 204 10.10 32.79 -22.77
N PHE A 205 10.36 31.57 -23.21
CA PHE A 205 10.86 30.50 -22.37
C PHE A 205 12.39 30.42 -22.48
N LYS A 206 13.08 30.40 -21.35
CA LYS A 206 14.54 30.45 -21.28
C LYS A 206 15.19 29.07 -21.07
N GLY A 207 14.37 28.05 -20.90
CA GLY A 207 14.81 26.68 -20.69
C GLY A 207 14.61 26.20 -19.29
N HIS A 208 14.93 24.91 -19.08
CA HIS A 208 14.90 24.26 -17.80
C HIS A 208 16.20 24.52 -17.03
N THR A 209 16.12 24.56 -15.72
CA THR A 209 17.24 24.75 -14.79
C THR A 209 17.35 23.54 -13.86
N SER A 210 18.38 23.50 -13.01
CA SER A 210 18.55 22.43 -12.02
C SER A 210 17.45 22.37 -10.94
N ASN A 211 16.61 23.41 -10.84
CA ASN A 211 15.58 23.51 -9.80
C ASN A 211 14.24 24.03 -10.34
N GLY A 212 14.08 24.09 -11.65
CA GLY A 212 12.87 24.67 -12.24
C GLY A 212 13.04 25.10 -13.69
N PHE A 213 12.41 26.20 -14.05
CA PHE A 213 12.45 26.76 -15.41
C PHE A 213 12.42 28.27 -15.41
#